data_1377fa2dadee405413c75ccf128d7e1d
#
_entry.id   1377fa2dadee405413c75ccf128d7e1d
#
_cell.length_a   1.000
_cell.length_b   1.000
_cell.length_c   1.000
_cell.angle_alpha   90.00
_cell.angle_beta   90.00
_cell.angle_gamma   90.00
#
_symmetry.space_group_name_H-M   'P 1'
#
loop_
_entity.id
_entity.type
_entity.pdbx_description
1 polymer ?
#
loop_
_entity_poly.entity_id
_entity_poly.type
_entity_poly.pdbx_seq_one_letter_code
_entity_poly.pdbx_strand_id
1 'polypeptide(L)'
;MEKIIGLIDAPFTPFYANGDVNLEPIEAYAKMLQKNGLKGVFINGSSGEGYMLTTEERMLLAERWVAVAPKDFKIIVHVGSCCLRESRRLAEHAQKLGVWGIGSMAPPFPHIGRIEELVKYCEEIASAAPELPFYYYHIPAFNGAYLPMLDLLKAVDGRIPNFAGIKYTFESLYEYNQCRLYKNGKYDMLHGQDETILPSLAQGGAQGGIGGTTNYNGKELVGIIEAWKNGDIEIAREKQNFAQEVISVICHYRGNIVGGKRIMKLMGFDLGPNRTPFRNMTDEEEQAMKKELEAINFFERCNQF
;
A
#
# COMPACT_ATOMS: atom_id res chain seq x y z
N MET A 1 -0.10 -14.37 15.72
CA MET A 1 0.66 -13.38 14.93
C MET A 1 0.08 -12.01 15.25
N GLU A 2 0.93 -10.99 15.44
CA GLU A 2 0.49 -9.61 15.69
C GLU A 2 -0.24 -9.05 14.48
N LYS A 3 -1.39 -8.40 14.69
CA LYS A 3 -2.13 -7.73 13.62
C LYS A 3 -1.73 -6.26 13.50
N ILE A 4 -1.84 -5.72 12.30
CA ILE A 4 -1.63 -4.30 12.07
C ILE A 4 -2.85 -3.51 12.51
N ILE A 5 -2.62 -2.56 13.40
CA ILE A 5 -3.63 -1.58 13.84
C ILE A 5 -3.20 -0.19 13.39
N GLY A 6 -4.08 0.52 12.70
CA GLY A 6 -3.81 1.81 12.07
C GLY A 6 -3.38 1.68 10.62
N LEU A 7 -3.07 2.82 10.00
CA LEU A 7 -2.74 2.88 8.58
C LEU A 7 -1.24 2.77 8.33
N ILE A 8 -0.91 2.04 7.28
CA ILE A 8 0.43 1.91 6.69
C ILE A 8 0.41 2.58 5.32
N ASP A 9 1.45 3.32 5.01
CA ASP A 9 1.58 3.98 3.72
C ASP A 9 2.10 3.03 2.63
N ALA A 10 1.69 3.24 1.39
CA ALA A 10 2.30 2.63 0.21
C ALA A 10 3.14 3.69 -0.52
N PRO A 11 4.40 3.93 -0.11
CA PRO A 11 5.17 5.07 -0.55
C PRO A 11 5.56 4.99 -2.02
N PHE A 12 5.68 6.18 -2.63
CA PHE A 12 6.29 6.32 -3.94
C PHE A 12 7.79 6.08 -3.88
N THR A 13 8.36 5.51 -4.93
CA THR A 13 9.81 5.44 -5.09
C THR A 13 10.31 6.78 -5.63
N PRO A 14 11.25 7.44 -4.93
CA PRO A 14 11.86 8.65 -5.48
C PRO A 14 12.85 8.31 -6.60
N PHE A 15 12.86 9.13 -7.64
CA PHE A 15 13.80 9.01 -8.76
C PHE A 15 14.50 10.34 -9.05
N TYR A 16 15.74 10.25 -9.52
CA TYR A 16 16.40 11.36 -10.21
C TYR A 16 15.80 11.58 -11.61
N ALA A 17 16.09 12.73 -12.21
CA ALA A 17 15.56 13.08 -13.54
C ALA A 17 15.97 12.07 -14.64
N ASN A 18 17.10 11.38 -14.47
CA ASN A 18 17.57 10.33 -15.38
C ASN A 18 16.89 8.97 -15.16
N GLY A 19 16.02 8.85 -14.16
CA GLY A 19 15.28 7.64 -13.82
C GLY A 19 16.00 6.70 -12.84
N ASP A 20 17.19 7.04 -12.35
CA ASP A 20 17.86 6.29 -11.28
C ASP A 20 17.12 6.49 -9.94
N VAL A 21 17.16 5.47 -9.07
CA VAL A 21 16.57 5.53 -7.75
C VAL A 21 17.28 6.58 -6.89
N ASN A 22 16.50 7.48 -6.28
CA ASN A 22 16.99 8.50 -5.35
C ASN A 22 16.67 8.11 -3.90
N LEU A 23 17.69 7.77 -3.13
CA LEU A 23 17.55 7.35 -1.74
C LEU A 23 17.54 8.52 -0.73
N GLU A 24 17.92 9.73 -1.16
CA GLU A 24 18.11 10.87 -0.26
C GLU A 24 16.83 11.30 0.47
N PRO A 25 15.64 11.39 -0.17
CA PRO A 25 14.43 11.87 0.49
C PRO A 25 13.85 10.88 1.51
N ILE A 26 14.24 9.59 1.49
CA ILE A 26 13.53 8.52 2.21
C ILE A 26 13.47 8.77 3.72
N GLU A 27 14.52 9.33 4.33
CA GLU A 27 14.52 9.62 5.76
C GLU A 27 13.49 10.71 6.13
N ALA A 28 13.48 11.81 5.38
CA ALA A 28 12.50 12.88 5.58
C ALA A 28 11.06 12.37 5.31
N TYR A 29 10.91 11.51 4.31
CA TYR A 29 9.65 10.86 3.96
C TYR A 29 9.12 10.00 5.13
N ALA A 30 9.95 9.14 5.71
CA ALA A 30 9.57 8.30 6.84
C ALA A 30 9.13 9.13 8.05
N LYS A 31 9.86 10.22 8.35
CA LYS A 31 9.53 11.16 9.44
C LYS A 31 8.20 11.87 9.19
N MET A 32 7.97 12.34 7.97
CA MET A 32 6.70 12.97 7.57
C MET A 32 5.53 12.00 7.74
N LEU A 33 5.63 10.75 7.26
CA LEU A 33 4.59 9.75 7.40
C LEU A 33 4.27 9.47 8.88
N GLN A 34 5.29 9.26 9.71
CA GLN A 34 5.10 9.03 11.15
C GLN A 34 4.44 10.24 11.84
N LYS A 35 4.86 11.47 11.53
CA LYS A 35 4.27 12.70 12.06
C LYS A 35 2.78 12.80 11.78
N ASN A 36 2.32 12.29 10.63
CA ASN A 36 0.91 12.27 10.22
C ASN A 36 0.15 10.99 10.68
N GLY A 37 0.72 10.23 11.60
CA GLY A 37 0.04 9.13 12.30
C GLY A 37 0.16 7.76 11.64
N LEU A 38 0.89 7.63 10.53
CA LEU A 38 1.11 6.35 9.84
C LEU A 38 2.00 5.43 10.70
N LYS A 39 1.73 4.13 10.66
CA LYS A 39 2.38 3.12 11.51
C LYS A 39 3.49 2.34 10.79
N GLY A 40 3.72 2.64 9.54
CA GLY A 40 4.71 1.92 8.72
C GLY A 40 4.54 2.19 7.23
N VAL A 41 5.27 1.39 6.45
CA VAL A 41 5.26 1.45 4.98
C VAL A 41 5.17 0.07 4.35
N PHE A 42 4.50 0.00 3.20
CA PHE A 42 4.47 -1.14 2.29
C PHE A 42 5.25 -0.75 1.01
N ILE A 43 6.56 -0.95 1.05
CA ILE A 43 7.47 -0.50 -0.01
C ILE A 43 7.50 -1.43 -1.21
N ASN A 44 7.95 -0.93 -2.36
CA ASN A 44 8.06 -1.67 -3.62
C ASN A 44 6.72 -2.23 -4.14
N GLY A 45 5.59 -1.72 -3.64
CA GLY A 45 4.25 -2.04 -4.14
C GLY A 45 3.93 -1.32 -5.46
N SER A 46 2.65 -1.28 -5.83
CA SER A 46 2.20 -0.63 -7.06
C SER A 46 2.44 0.89 -7.05
N SER A 47 2.15 1.59 -5.95
CA SER A 47 2.46 3.03 -5.82
C SER A 47 3.97 3.29 -5.91
N GLY A 48 4.79 2.39 -5.38
CA GLY A 48 6.25 2.45 -5.45
C GLY A 48 6.84 1.98 -6.77
N GLU A 49 6.02 1.76 -7.81
CA GLU A 49 6.48 1.33 -9.15
C GLU A 49 7.30 0.03 -9.12
N GLY A 50 7.03 -0.87 -8.16
CA GLY A 50 7.89 -2.01 -7.81
C GLY A 50 8.15 -3.00 -8.94
N TYR A 51 7.21 -3.18 -9.89
CA TYR A 51 7.41 -4.02 -11.08
C TYR A 51 8.25 -3.35 -12.18
N MET A 52 8.59 -2.07 -12.01
CA MET A 52 9.41 -1.28 -12.93
C MET A 52 10.82 -1.06 -12.37
N LEU A 53 11.10 -1.64 -11.21
CA LEU A 53 12.41 -1.64 -10.55
C LEU A 53 13.13 -2.96 -10.82
N THR A 54 14.46 -2.91 -10.92
CA THR A 54 15.28 -4.12 -10.88
C THR A 54 15.24 -4.75 -9.49
N THR A 55 15.61 -6.01 -9.39
CA THR A 55 15.71 -6.70 -8.10
C THR A 55 16.71 -5.98 -7.17
N GLU A 56 17.83 -5.52 -7.70
CA GLU A 56 18.86 -4.77 -6.99
C GLU A 56 18.34 -3.44 -6.45
N GLU A 57 17.60 -2.67 -7.25
CA GLU A 57 16.99 -1.41 -6.82
C GLU A 57 15.97 -1.64 -5.70
N ARG A 58 15.18 -2.71 -5.79
CA ARG A 58 14.20 -3.08 -4.73
C ARG A 58 14.90 -3.47 -3.43
N MET A 59 16.04 -4.16 -3.49
CA MET A 59 16.87 -4.47 -2.32
C MET A 59 17.45 -3.21 -1.71
N LEU A 60 18.04 -2.34 -2.53
CA LEU A 60 18.62 -1.07 -2.10
C LEU A 60 17.60 -0.16 -1.40
N LEU A 61 16.39 -0.08 -1.94
CA LEU A 61 15.28 0.65 -1.30
C LEU A 61 14.92 0.04 0.06
N ALA A 62 14.84 -1.28 0.16
CA ALA A 62 14.54 -1.95 1.43
C ALA A 62 15.61 -1.68 2.48
N GLU A 63 16.90 -1.76 2.12
CA GLU A 63 18.03 -1.41 2.98
C GLU A 63 17.95 0.03 3.48
N ARG A 64 17.65 0.98 2.58
CA ARG A 64 17.54 2.39 2.95
C ARG A 64 16.36 2.65 3.88
N TRP A 65 15.19 2.09 3.61
CA TRP A 65 14.04 2.23 4.49
C TRP A 65 14.33 1.68 5.90
N VAL A 66 14.93 0.49 5.99
CA VAL A 66 15.30 -0.12 7.28
C VAL A 66 16.31 0.75 8.04
N ALA A 67 17.28 1.31 7.33
CA ALA A 67 18.34 2.12 7.95
C ALA A 67 17.84 3.44 8.54
N VAL A 68 16.74 4.02 8.00
CA VAL A 68 16.30 5.39 8.36
C VAL A 68 14.89 5.46 8.96
N ALA A 69 14.14 4.38 8.93
CA ALA A 69 12.79 4.38 9.49
C ALA A 69 12.82 4.67 11.00
N PRO A 70 11.85 5.43 11.51
CA PRO A 70 11.70 5.63 12.94
C PRO A 70 11.55 4.30 13.69
N LYS A 71 11.94 4.29 14.97
CA LYS A 71 11.72 3.12 15.84
C LYS A 71 10.24 2.75 15.86
N ASP A 72 9.93 1.46 15.87
CA ASP A 72 8.58 0.89 15.87
C ASP A 72 7.75 1.16 14.59
N PHE A 73 8.37 1.69 13.55
CA PHE A 73 7.75 1.90 12.24
C PHE A 73 7.82 0.61 11.40
N LYS A 74 6.67 0.01 11.12
CA LYS A 74 6.59 -1.30 10.45
C LYS A 74 6.97 -1.18 8.97
N ILE A 75 7.94 -1.98 8.55
CA ILE A 75 8.33 -2.06 7.13
C ILE A 75 7.87 -3.38 6.57
N ILE A 76 6.99 -3.34 5.58
CA ILE A 76 6.56 -4.49 4.80
C ILE A 76 7.14 -4.32 3.40
N VAL A 77 7.84 -5.35 2.93
CA VAL A 77 8.45 -5.33 1.59
C VAL A 77 7.58 -6.13 0.63
N HIS A 78 7.11 -5.50 -0.45
CA HIS A 78 6.51 -6.23 -1.55
C HIS A 78 7.62 -6.97 -2.31
N VAL A 79 7.52 -8.30 -2.39
CA VAL A 79 8.54 -9.18 -2.99
C VAL A 79 8.06 -9.87 -4.27
N GLY A 80 6.82 -9.63 -4.69
CA GLY A 80 6.24 -10.24 -5.88
C GLY A 80 6.97 -9.84 -7.18
N SER A 81 7.12 -10.82 -8.07
CA SER A 81 7.74 -10.67 -9.38
C SER A 81 7.10 -11.67 -10.37
N CYS A 82 7.22 -11.42 -11.66
CA CYS A 82 6.90 -12.42 -12.70
C CYS A 82 7.89 -13.62 -12.67
N CYS A 83 9.08 -13.42 -12.11
CA CYS A 83 10.06 -14.47 -11.90
C CYS A 83 10.02 -14.95 -10.43
N LEU A 84 9.53 -16.16 -10.18
CA LEU A 84 9.43 -16.71 -8.84
C LEU A 84 10.79 -16.77 -8.11
N ARG A 85 11.89 -17.02 -8.83
CA ARG A 85 13.23 -17.03 -8.24
C ARG A 85 13.63 -15.65 -7.71
N GLU A 86 13.28 -14.58 -8.43
CA GLU A 86 13.50 -13.21 -7.95
C GLU A 86 12.61 -12.87 -6.76
N SER A 87 11.35 -13.33 -6.75
CA SER A 87 10.49 -13.18 -5.58
C SER A 87 11.07 -13.84 -4.33
N ARG A 88 11.60 -15.05 -4.46
CA ARG A 88 12.27 -15.76 -3.35
C ARG A 88 13.53 -15.02 -2.89
N ARG A 89 14.36 -14.56 -3.83
CA ARG A 89 15.58 -13.78 -3.53
C ARG A 89 15.27 -12.51 -2.76
N LEU A 90 14.21 -11.79 -3.14
CA LEU A 90 13.72 -10.59 -2.44
C LEU A 90 13.19 -10.94 -1.04
N ALA A 91 12.47 -12.05 -0.89
CA ALA A 91 11.98 -12.51 0.41
C ALA A 91 13.11 -12.88 1.37
N GLU A 92 14.11 -13.64 0.89
CA GLU A 92 15.32 -13.98 1.66
C GLU A 92 16.10 -12.73 2.09
N HIS A 93 16.20 -11.75 1.19
CA HIS A 93 16.86 -10.47 1.51
C HIS A 93 16.08 -9.70 2.58
N ALA A 94 14.75 -9.60 2.45
CA ALA A 94 13.90 -8.95 3.43
C ALA A 94 13.99 -9.60 4.81
N GLN A 95 14.07 -10.93 4.89
CA GLN A 95 14.29 -11.65 6.16
C GLN A 95 15.64 -11.31 6.78
N LYS A 96 16.72 -11.29 5.98
CA LYS A 96 18.06 -10.91 6.47
C LYS A 96 18.14 -9.49 7.01
N LEU A 97 17.33 -8.58 6.45
CA LEU A 97 17.21 -7.20 6.94
C LEU A 97 16.40 -7.08 8.23
N GLY A 98 15.64 -8.11 8.62
CA GLY A 98 14.79 -8.08 9.79
C GLY A 98 13.60 -7.15 9.65
N VAL A 99 13.02 -7.02 8.45
CA VAL A 99 11.79 -6.22 8.22
C VAL A 99 10.62 -6.82 8.98
N TRP A 100 9.56 -6.02 9.19
CA TRP A 100 8.38 -6.50 9.92
C TRP A 100 7.60 -7.59 9.18
N GLY A 101 7.56 -7.56 7.83
CA GLY A 101 6.85 -8.55 7.04
C GLY A 101 7.11 -8.41 5.55
N ILE A 102 6.58 -9.36 4.79
CA ILE A 102 6.64 -9.36 3.32
C ILE A 102 5.24 -9.49 2.72
N GLY A 103 5.09 -9.00 1.50
CA GLY A 103 3.84 -9.16 0.75
C GLY A 103 4.08 -9.44 -0.73
N SER A 104 3.12 -10.11 -1.37
CA SER A 104 3.16 -10.35 -2.81
C SER A 104 1.75 -10.34 -3.39
N MET A 105 1.57 -9.65 -4.51
CA MET A 105 0.39 -9.86 -5.35
C MET A 105 0.66 -11.00 -6.34
N ALA A 106 -0.39 -11.57 -6.93
CA ALA A 106 -0.25 -12.44 -8.09
C ALA A 106 0.50 -11.70 -9.22
N PRO A 107 1.38 -12.38 -9.95
CA PRO A 107 2.10 -11.73 -11.04
C PRO A 107 1.12 -11.23 -12.12
N PRO A 108 1.38 -10.07 -12.76
CA PRO A 108 0.57 -9.61 -13.87
C PRO A 108 0.71 -10.48 -15.12
N PHE A 109 1.76 -11.31 -15.19
CA PHE A 109 2.01 -12.31 -16.23
C PHE A 109 2.88 -13.45 -15.70
N PRO A 110 2.50 -14.73 -15.97
CA PRO A 110 1.21 -15.17 -16.53
C PRO A 110 0.06 -14.96 -15.54
N HIS A 111 -1.16 -14.82 -16.05
CA HIS A 111 -2.33 -14.70 -15.18
C HIS A 111 -2.59 -16.00 -14.42
N ILE A 112 -2.77 -15.89 -13.11
CA ILE A 112 -3.18 -16.98 -12.24
C ILE A 112 -4.70 -17.08 -12.28
N GLY A 113 -5.22 -18.24 -12.73
CA GLY A 113 -6.66 -18.46 -12.88
C GLY A 113 -7.27 -19.44 -11.87
N ARG A 114 -6.45 -20.05 -10.99
CA ARG A 114 -6.91 -21.07 -10.02
C ARG A 114 -6.33 -20.84 -8.64
N ILE A 115 -7.11 -21.17 -7.62
CA ILE A 115 -6.68 -21.03 -6.21
C ILE A 115 -5.43 -21.87 -5.92
N GLU A 116 -5.33 -23.08 -6.44
CA GLU A 116 -4.19 -23.98 -6.21
C GLU A 116 -2.88 -23.39 -6.76
N GLU A 117 -2.94 -22.73 -7.91
CA GLU A 117 -1.79 -22.05 -8.52
C GLU A 117 -1.35 -20.87 -7.65
N LEU A 118 -2.33 -20.07 -7.16
CA LEU A 118 -2.07 -18.96 -6.27
C LEU A 118 -1.48 -19.42 -4.94
N VAL A 119 -2.04 -20.48 -4.35
CA VAL A 119 -1.53 -21.06 -3.09
C VAL A 119 -0.09 -21.52 -3.27
N LYS A 120 0.22 -22.23 -4.37
CA LYS A 120 1.58 -22.68 -4.65
C LYS A 120 2.55 -21.52 -4.81
N TYR A 121 2.14 -20.47 -5.54
CA TYR A 121 2.95 -19.24 -5.68
C TYR A 121 3.23 -18.58 -4.33
N CYS A 122 2.21 -18.43 -3.49
CA CYS A 122 2.36 -17.87 -2.13
C CYS A 122 3.26 -18.74 -1.25
N GLU A 123 3.09 -20.07 -1.29
CA GLU A 123 3.88 -21.03 -0.51
C GLU A 123 5.37 -20.95 -0.85
N GLU A 124 5.72 -20.88 -2.12
CA GLU A 124 7.09 -20.77 -2.60
C GLU A 124 7.77 -19.46 -2.13
N ILE A 125 7.03 -18.36 -2.09
CA ILE A 125 7.57 -17.06 -1.63
C ILE A 125 7.68 -17.06 -0.10
N ALA A 126 6.61 -17.47 0.59
CA ALA A 126 6.55 -17.47 2.05
C ALA A 126 7.61 -18.40 2.67
N SER A 127 7.91 -19.54 2.04
CA SER A 127 8.95 -20.47 2.48
C SER A 127 10.38 -19.93 2.37
N ALA A 128 10.61 -18.89 1.55
CA ALA A 128 11.90 -18.23 1.43
C ALA A 128 12.18 -17.22 2.57
N ALA A 129 11.13 -16.87 3.35
CA ALA A 129 11.23 -16.00 4.52
C ALA A 129 10.32 -16.51 5.65
N PRO A 130 10.59 -17.72 6.20
CA PRO A 130 9.68 -18.42 7.11
C PRO A 130 9.46 -17.70 8.46
N GLU A 131 10.36 -16.81 8.84
CA GLU A 131 10.28 -16.05 10.10
C GLU A 131 9.43 -14.76 9.97
N LEU A 132 9.17 -14.32 8.73
CA LEU A 132 8.41 -13.10 8.49
C LEU A 132 6.92 -13.39 8.22
N PRO A 133 6.00 -12.55 8.74
CA PRO A 133 4.61 -12.54 8.31
C PRO A 133 4.51 -12.33 6.79
N PHE A 134 3.77 -13.22 6.11
CA PHE A 134 3.51 -13.11 4.68
C PHE A 134 2.06 -12.64 4.44
N TYR A 135 1.89 -11.58 3.65
CA TYR A 135 0.60 -11.05 3.22
C TYR A 135 0.38 -11.27 1.72
N TYR A 136 -0.75 -11.85 1.35
CA TYR A 136 -1.16 -11.80 -0.04
C TYR A 136 -1.75 -10.41 -0.35
N TYR A 137 -1.33 -9.79 -1.45
CA TYR A 137 -1.86 -8.53 -1.91
C TYR A 137 -2.90 -8.77 -3.01
N HIS A 138 -4.17 -8.71 -2.64
CA HIS A 138 -5.30 -8.84 -3.55
C HIS A 138 -5.59 -7.51 -4.26
N ILE A 139 -5.28 -7.43 -5.54
CA ILE A 139 -5.53 -6.27 -6.42
C ILE A 139 -5.84 -6.76 -7.85
N PRO A 140 -7.01 -7.38 -8.07
CA PRO A 140 -7.32 -8.03 -9.33
C PRO A 140 -7.37 -7.07 -10.53
N ALA A 141 -7.66 -5.78 -10.31
CA ALA A 141 -7.63 -4.77 -11.37
C ALA A 141 -6.25 -4.63 -12.05
N PHE A 142 -5.14 -4.97 -11.36
CA PHE A 142 -3.79 -4.84 -11.90
C PHE A 142 -3.24 -6.15 -12.47
N ASN A 143 -3.66 -7.30 -11.95
CA ASN A 143 -3.08 -8.59 -12.30
C ASN A 143 -4.07 -9.59 -12.91
N GLY A 144 -5.35 -9.23 -13.02
CA GLY A 144 -6.40 -10.09 -13.58
C GLY A 144 -6.79 -11.30 -12.72
N ALA A 145 -6.24 -11.45 -11.51
CA ALA A 145 -6.53 -12.58 -10.62
C ALA A 145 -7.80 -12.33 -9.78
N TYR A 146 -8.96 -12.41 -10.41
CA TYR A 146 -10.29 -12.32 -9.76
C TYR A 146 -10.67 -13.64 -9.09
N LEU A 147 -9.90 -14.04 -8.07
CA LEU A 147 -10.12 -15.28 -7.33
C LEU A 147 -10.80 -14.99 -5.99
N PRO A 148 -11.69 -15.90 -5.50
CA PRO A 148 -12.33 -15.72 -4.21
C PRO A 148 -11.33 -15.79 -3.05
N MET A 149 -11.20 -14.72 -2.29
CA MET A 149 -10.19 -14.63 -1.22
C MET A 149 -10.54 -15.48 0.00
N LEU A 150 -11.82 -15.76 0.24
CA LEU A 150 -12.20 -16.72 1.28
C LEU A 150 -11.69 -18.15 0.95
N ASP A 151 -11.69 -18.52 -0.32
CA ASP A 151 -11.18 -19.85 -0.73
C ASP A 151 -9.65 -19.88 -0.65
N LEU A 152 -8.96 -18.76 -0.93
CA LEU A 152 -7.54 -18.65 -0.65
C LEU A 152 -7.25 -18.86 0.85
N LEU A 153 -7.97 -18.18 1.75
CA LEU A 153 -7.79 -18.33 3.20
C LEU A 153 -8.00 -19.77 3.66
N LYS A 154 -9.02 -20.45 3.13
CA LYS A 154 -9.26 -21.89 3.43
C LYS A 154 -8.11 -22.78 2.95
N ALA A 155 -7.58 -22.51 1.76
CA ALA A 155 -6.56 -23.34 1.14
C ALA A 155 -5.15 -23.14 1.75
N VAL A 156 -4.82 -21.95 2.26
CA VAL A 156 -3.54 -21.67 2.92
C VAL A 156 -3.54 -22.06 4.40
N ASP A 157 -4.72 -22.23 4.99
CA ASP A 157 -4.85 -22.50 6.43
C ASP A 157 -4.24 -23.85 6.82
N GLY A 158 -3.22 -23.80 7.68
CA GLY A 158 -2.42 -24.97 8.07
C GLY A 158 -1.37 -25.41 7.03
N ARG A 159 -1.37 -24.82 5.83
CA ARG A 159 -0.43 -25.14 4.76
C ARG A 159 0.75 -24.16 4.71
N ILE A 160 0.51 -22.86 4.89
CA ILE A 160 1.53 -21.83 4.91
C ILE A 160 1.62 -21.27 6.32
N PRO A 161 2.61 -21.72 7.14
CA PRO A 161 2.64 -21.40 8.58
C PRO A 161 2.73 -19.91 8.90
N ASN A 162 3.44 -19.15 8.07
CA ASN A 162 3.66 -17.70 8.23
C ASN A 162 2.69 -16.83 7.42
N PHE A 163 1.60 -17.40 6.85
CA PHE A 163 0.56 -16.62 6.19
C PHE A 163 -0.20 -15.77 7.22
N ALA A 164 0.02 -14.45 7.17
CA ALA A 164 -0.53 -13.51 8.14
C ALA A 164 -1.91 -13.00 7.76
N GLY A 165 -2.15 -12.76 6.47
CA GLY A 165 -3.40 -12.16 6.03
C GLY A 165 -3.38 -11.68 4.58
N ILE A 166 -4.31 -10.76 4.30
CA ILE A 166 -4.50 -10.21 2.96
C ILE A 166 -4.54 -8.68 3.03
N LYS A 167 -3.71 -8.01 2.20
CA LYS A 167 -3.96 -6.63 1.80
C LYS A 167 -5.04 -6.67 0.72
N TYR A 168 -6.23 -6.21 1.06
CA TYR A 168 -7.42 -6.34 0.21
C TYR A 168 -7.74 -5.03 -0.49
N THR A 169 -7.44 -4.94 -1.78
CA THR A 169 -7.69 -3.78 -2.64
C THR A 169 -8.67 -4.20 -3.74
N PHE A 170 -9.92 -4.43 -3.32
CA PHE A 170 -11.02 -4.79 -4.19
C PHE A 170 -12.35 -4.30 -3.61
N GLU A 171 -13.32 -4.01 -4.45
CA GLU A 171 -14.55 -3.28 -4.11
C GLU A 171 -15.55 -4.07 -3.26
N SER A 172 -15.43 -5.40 -3.19
CA SER A 172 -16.38 -6.25 -2.47
C SER A 172 -16.18 -6.21 -0.95
N LEU A 173 -16.78 -5.25 -0.28
CA LEU A 173 -16.84 -5.24 1.19
C LEU A 173 -17.55 -6.47 1.77
N TYR A 174 -18.45 -7.09 1.01
CA TYR A 174 -19.08 -8.36 1.41
C TYR A 174 -18.03 -9.48 1.54
N GLU A 175 -17.21 -9.71 0.51
CA GLU A 175 -16.15 -10.72 0.56
C GLU A 175 -15.08 -10.38 1.60
N TYR A 176 -14.68 -9.11 1.68
CA TYR A 176 -13.77 -8.63 2.72
C TYR A 176 -14.24 -9.02 4.12
N ASN A 177 -15.54 -8.81 4.42
CA ASN A 177 -16.11 -9.16 5.71
C ASN A 177 -16.17 -10.67 5.95
N GLN A 178 -16.47 -11.49 4.93
CA GLN A 178 -16.40 -12.95 5.05
C GLN A 178 -14.98 -13.41 5.40
N CYS A 179 -13.96 -12.86 4.73
CA CYS A 179 -12.55 -13.15 5.03
C CYS A 179 -12.18 -12.72 6.44
N ARG A 180 -12.62 -11.53 6.87
CA ARG A 180 -12.37 -10.99 8.21
C ARG A 180 -12.94 -11.87 9.31
N LEU A 181 -14.10 -12.47 9.09
CA LEU A 181 -14.79 -13.33 10.06
C LEU A 181 -14.27 -14.78 10.06
N TYR A 182 -13.54 -15.18 9.03
CA TYR A 182 -13.07 -16.55 8.90
C TYR A 182 -12.23 -16.98 10.11
N LYS A 183 -12.55 -18.15 10.69
CA LYS A 183 -11.91 -18.70 11.90
C LYS A 183 -11.79 -17.67 13.04
N ASN A 184 -12.89 -16.99 13.33
CA ASN A 184 -12.96 -15.95 14.40
C ASN A 184 -11.93 -14.83 14.21
N GLY A 185 -11.67 -14.45 12.97
CA GLY A 185 -10.73 -13.36 12.65
C GLY A 185 -9.27 -13.79 12.80
N LYS A 186 -8.92 -15.04 12.53
CA LYS A 186 -7.54 -15.54 12.60
C LYS A 186 -6.58 -14.68 11.76
N TYR A 187 -6.98 -14.34 10.54
CA TYR A 187 -6.14 -13.65 9.58
C TYR A 187 -6.29 -12.12 9.66
N ASP A 188 -5.20 -11.42 9.39
CA ASP A 188 -5.19 -9.97 9.32
C ASP A 188 -5.70 -9.49 7.95
N MET A 189 -6.82 -8.77 7.95
CA MET A 189 -7.42 -8.24 6.74
C MET A 189 -7.16 -6.74 6.66
N LEU A 190 -6.13 -6.37 5.88
CA LEU A 190 -5.72 -4.99 5.72
C LEU A 190 -6.53 -4.33 4.60
N HIS A 191 -7.27 -3.27 4.95
CA HIS A 191 -8.07 -2.53 4.00
C HIS A 191 -7.18 -1.76 3.02
N GLY A 192 -7.41 -1.92 1.71
CA GLY A 192 -6.52 -1.39 0.67
C GLY A 192 -7.13 -0.28 -0.19
N GLN A 193 -8.31 0.25 0.19
CA GLN A 193 -9.03 1.30 -0.55
C GLN A 193 -9.36 2.48 0.38
N ASP A 194 -8.63 3.58 0.20
CA ASP A 194 -8.77 4.78 1.04
C ASP A 194 -10.17 5.43 0.92
N GLU A 195 -10.82 5.26 -0.22
CA GLU A 195 -12.16 5.75 -0.53
C GLU A 195 -13.28 5.06 0.25
N THR A 196 -13.01 3.94 0.93
CA THR A 196 -14.03 3.14 1.62
C THR A 196 -13.64 2.75 3.06
N ILE A 197 -12.79 3.53 3.73
CA ILE A 197 -12.37 3.28 5.13
C ILE A 197 -13.59 3.28 6.05
N LEU A 198 -14.42 4.33 6.02
CA LEU A 198 -15.57 4.46 6.92
C LEU A 198 -16.62 3.35 6.70
N PRO A 199 -17.06 3.03 5.46
CA PRO A 199 -17.93 1.88 5.23
C PRO A 199 -17.34 0.56 5.76
N SER A 200 -16.04 0.36 5.61
CA SER A 200 -15.35 -0.83 6.14
C SER A 200 -15.32 -0.85 7.67
N LEU A 201 -15.08 0.29 8.33
CA LEU A 201 -15.16 0.42 9.79
C LEU A 201 -16.55 0.08 10.33
N ALA A 202 -17.62 0.51 9.62
CA ALA A 202 -19.00 0.28 10.02
C ALA A 202 -19.35 -1.21 10.11
N GLN A 203 -18.71 -2.09 9.35
CA GLN A 203 -18.86 -3.54 9.49
C GLN A 203 -17.74 -4.21 10.30
N GLY A 204 -16.93 -3.42 11.04
CA GLY A 204 -15.84 -3.89 11.90
C GLY A 204 -14.53 -4.19 11.18
N GLY A 205 -14.37 -3.74 9.91
CA GLY A 205 -13.14 -3.79 9.13
C GLY A 205 -12.24 -2.56 9.35
N ALA A 206 -11.25 -2.38 8.46
CA ALA A 206 -10.31 -1.25 8.41
C ALA A 206 -9.65 -0.88 9.76
N GLN A 207 -9.49 -1.85 10.68
CA GLN A 207 -8.70 -1.67 11.91
C GLN A 207 -7.23 -1.44 11.56
N GLY A 208 -6.75 -2.10 10.51
CA GLY A 208 -5.51 -1.85 9.81
C GLY A 208 -5.77 -1.65 8.31
N GLY A 209 -4.94 -0.85 7.66
CA GLY A 209 -5.05 -0.60 6.23
C GLY A 209 -3.72 -0.23 5.60
N ILE A 210 -3.63 -0.39 4.28
CA ILE A 210 -2.46 0.01 3.48
C ILE A 210 -2.97 0.82 2.29
N GLY A 211 -2.85 2.12 2.38
CA GLY A 211 -3.33 3.07 1.39
C GLY A 211 -2.25 3.68 0.52
N GLY A 212 -2.63 4.19 -0.63
CA GLY A 212 -1.74 4.93 -1.53
C GLY A 212 -1.88 6.44 -1.41
N THR A 213 -3.08 6.93 -1.04
CA THR A 213 -3.30 8.37 -0.83
C THR A 213 -2.85 8.83 0.55
N THR A 214 -2.49 7.89 1.44
CA THR A 214 -1.84 8.16 2.72
C THR A 214 -0.54 8.96 2.58
N ASN A 215 0.13 8.89 1.44
CA ASN A 215 1.33 9.66 1.11
C ASN A 215 1.15 11.17 1.32
N TYR A 216 -0.02 11.69 1.02
CA TYR A 216 -0.32 13.14 1.05
C TYR A 216 -1.58 13.48 1.85
N ASN A 217 -2.48 12.52 2.08
CA ASN A 217 -3.75 12.69 2.80
C ASN A 217 -3.85 11.83 4.07
N GLY A 218 -2.74 11.30 4.56
CA GLY A 218 -2.70 10.35 5.68
C GLY A 218 -3.31 10.91 6.96
N LYS A 219 -3.09 12.19 7.26
CA LYS A 219 -3.68 12.88 8.42
C LYS A 219 -5.22 12.79 8.43
N GLU A 220 -5.87 13.03 7.30
CA GLU A 220 -7.33 12.95 7.19
C GLU A 220 -7.82 11.50 7.29
N LEU A 221 -7.13 10.56 6.64
CA LEU A 221 -7.48 9.14 6.68
C LEU A 221 -7.32 8.54 8.08
N VAL A 222 -6.28 8.89 8.81
CA VAL A 222 -6.13 8.54 10.23
C VAL A 222 -7.26 9.17 11.05
N GLY A 223 -7.59 10.42 10.77
CA GLY A 223 -8.70 11.14 11.41
C GLY A 223 -10.07 10.48 11.21
N ILE A 224 -10.32 9.76 10.10
CA ILE A 224 -11.55 8.96 9.93
C ILE A 224 -11.64 7.88 11.02
N ILE A 225 -10.54 7.14 11.22
CA ILE A 225 -10.47 6.04 12.17
C ILE A 225 -10.62 6.56 13.61
N GLU A 226 -9.97 7.68 13.91
CA GLU A 226 -10.03 8.30 15.25
C GLU A 226 -11.44 8.83 15.56
N ALA A 227 -12.05 9.56 14.62
CA ALA A 227 -13.42 10.05 14.78
C ALA A 227 -14.42 8.89 14.95
N TRP A 228 -14.29 7.83 14.15
CA TRP A 228 -15.10 6.62 14.31
C TRP A 228 -14.96 6.00 15.70
N LYS A 229 -13.73 5.84 16.22
CA LYS A 229 -13.47 5.28 17.56
C LYS A 229 -14.07 6.12 18.68
N ASN A 230 -14.10 7.43 18.51
CA ASN A 230 -14.68 8.38 19.46
C ASN A 230 -16.21 8.46 19.38
N GLY A 231 -16.84 7.85 18.39
CA GLY A 231 -18.27 7.95 18.13
C GLY A 231 -18.69 9.20 17.34
N ASP A 232 -17.74 9.98 16.84
CA ASP A 232 -17.97 11.23 16.09
C ASP A 232 -18.26 10.93 14.62
N ILE A 233 -19.41 10.30 14.35
CA ILE A 233 -19.75 9.77 13.03
C ILE A 233 -19.82 10.85 11.95
N GLU A 234 -20.33 12.05 12.27
CA GLU A 234 -20.41 13.16 11.31
C GLU A 234 -19.02 13.65 10.90
N ILE A 235 -18.07 13.73 11.85
CA ILE A 235 -16.68 14.07 11.56
C ILE A 235 -16.02 12.98 10.71
N ALA A 236 -16.25 11.71 11.04
CA ALA A 236 -15.73 10.59 10.23
C ALA A 236 -16.26 10.62 8.78
N ARG A 237 -17.56 10.95 8.62
CA ARG A 237 -18.20 11.07 7.32
C ARG A 237 -17.66 12.26 6.50
N GLU A 238 -17.48 13.42 7.14
CA GLU A 238 -16.91 14.60 6.50
C GLU A 238 -15.50 14.32 5.98
N LYS A 239 -14.64 13.70 6.82
CA LYS A 239 -13.29 13.32 6.43
C LYS A 239 -13.25 12.28 5.30
N GLN A 240 -14.15 11.30 5.33
CA GLN A 240 -14.26 10.32 4.24
C GLN A 240 -14.69 10.97 2.93
N ASN A 241 -15.66 11.89 2.97
CA ASN A 241 -16.08 12.63 1.79
C ASN A 241 -14.92 13.45 1.21
N PHE A 242 -14.18 14.15 2.05
CA PHE A 242 -12.99 14.87 1.62
C PHE A 242 -11.93 13.95 1.00
N ALA A 243 -11.68 12.78 1.58
CA ALA A 243 -10.77 11.80 0.98
C ALA A 243 -11.24 11.36 -0.42
N GLN A 244 -12.54 11.19 -0.63
CA GLN A 244 -13.11 10.86 -1.94
C GLN A 244 -12.99 12.03 -2.93
N GLU A 245 -13.13 13.27 -2.49
CA GLU A 245 -12.90 14.46 -3.34
C GLU A 245 -11.44 14.50 -3.83
N VAL A 246 -10.46 14.27 -2.94
CA VAL A 246 -9.05 14.18 -3.31
C VAL A 246 -8.80 13.06 -4.33
N ILE A 247 -9.41 11.87 -4.11
CA ILE A 247 -9.30 10.73 -5.03
C ILE A 247 -9.95 11.07 -6.38
N SER A 248 -11.07 11.78 -6.40
CA SER A 248 -11.71 12.24 -7.63
C SER A 248 -10.78 13.13 -8.46
N VAL A 249 -10.07 14.05 -7.80
CA VAL A 249 -9.07 14.90 -8.48
C VAL A 249 -7.97 14.04 -9.11
N ILE A 250 -7.33 13.12 -8.37
CA ILE A 250 -6.24 12.32 -8.94
C ILE A 250 -6.70 11.40 -10.08
N CYS A 251 -7.97 10.99 -10.09
CA CYS A 251 -8.52 10.19 -11.19
C CYS A 251 -8.53 10.95 -12.53
N HIS A 252 -8.67 12.27 -12.52
CA HIS A 252 -8.53 13.10 -13.74
C HIS A 252 -7.08 13.08 -14.26
N TYR A 253 -6.09 12.78 -13.41
CA TYR A 253 -4.66 12.86 -13.69
C TYR A 253 -3.96 11.50 -13.56
N ARG A 254 -4.54 10.46 -14.13
CA ARG A 254 -3.97 9.09 -14.21
C ARG A 254 -3.80 8.38 -12.86
N GLY A 255 -4.61 8.74 -11.88
CA GLY A 255 -4.69 8.05 -10.58
C GLY A 255 -3.48 8.30 -9.68
N ASN A 256 -3.37 7.49 -8.63
CA ASN A 256 -2.43 7.72 -7.55
C ASN A 256 -0.96 7.66 -7.97
N ILE A 257 -0.56 6.77 -8.88
CA ILE A 257 0.86 6.59 -9.23
C ILE A 257 1.43 7.85 -9.88
N VAL A 258 0.71 8.45 -10.82
CA VAL A 258 1.15 9.66 -11.53
C VAL A 258 0.66 10.92 -10.82
N GLY A 259 -0.66 11.05 -10.64
CA GLY A 259 -1.27 12.23 -10.02
C GLY A 259 -0.85 12.39 -8.54
N GLY A 260 -0.87 11.30 -7.76
CA GLY A 260 -0.49 11.35 -6.35
C GLY A 260 0.98 11.71 -6.14
N LYS A 261 1.90 11.18 -6.95
CA LYS A 261 3.32 11.57 -6.90
C LYS A 261 3.52 13.05 -7.24
N ARG A 262 2.69 13.59 -8.14
CA ARG A 262 2.69 15.01 -8.47
C ARG A 262 2.13 15.88 -7.34
N ILE A 263 1.12 15.39 -6.60
CA ILE A 263 0.63 16.07 -5.39
C ILE A 263 1.76 16.25 -4.37
N MET A 264 2.60 15.24 -4.14
CA MET A 264 3.75 15.34 -3.25
C MET A 264 4.67 16.50 -3.65
N LYS A 265 4.95 16.68 -4.94
CA LYS A 265 5.71 17.82 -5.45
C LYS A 265 5.00 19.16 -5.17
N LEU A 266 3.69 19.23 -5.39
CA LEU A 266 2.90 20.44 -5.11
C LEU A 266 2.89 20.83 -3.63
N MET A 267 3.04 19.83 -2.73
CA MET A 267 3.20 20.04 -1.29
C MET A 267 4.64 20.45 -0.89
N GLY A 268 5.57 20.51 -1.85
CA GLY A 268 6.97 20.84 -1.59
C GLY A 268 7.90 19.63 -1.37
N PHE A 269 7.42 18.42 -1.61
CA PHE A 269 8.20 17.19 -1.45
C PHE A 269 8.36 16.46 -2.81
N ASP A 270 9.33 16.93 -3.61
CA ASP A 270 9.54 16.39 -4.96
C ASP A 270 10.23 15.03 -4.90
N LEU A 271 9.54 13.99 -5.37
CA LEU A 271 10.02 12.62 -5.50
C LEU A 271 10.49 12.28 -6.93
N GLY A 272 10.62 13.28 -7.78
CA GLY A 272 11.04 13.13 -9.17
C GLY A 272 9.97 12.54 -10.10
N PRO A 273 10.37 12.11 -11.31
CA PRO A 273 9.43 11.60 -12.32
C PRO A 273 8.94 10.20 -11.99
N ASN A 274 7.91 9.74 -12.72
CA ASN A 274 7.59 8.33 -12.87
C ASN A 274 8.44 7.70 -13.98
N ARG A 275 8.73 6.41 -13.88
CA ARG A 275 9.40 5.64 -14.93
C ARG A 275 8.46 5.33 -16.10
N THR A 276 9.01 5.21 -17.29
CA THR A 276 8.32 4.62 -18.46
C THR A 276 7.82 3.20 -18.10
N PRO A 277 6.58 2.79 -18.48
CA PRO A 277 5.73 3.41 -19.50
C PRO A 277 4.80 4.54 -19.01
N PHE A 278 4.86 4.97 -17.76
CA PHE A 278 4.07 6.10 -17.32
C PHE A 278 4.50 7.38 -18.02
N ARG A 279 3.53 8.11 -18.58
CA ARG A 279 3.75 9.47 -19.04
C ARG A 279 3.64 10.43 -17.84
N ASN A 280 4.67 11.17 -17.57
CA ASN A 280 4.63 12.21 -16.55
C ASN A 280 3.64 13.34 -16.94
N MET A 281 3.13 14.04 -15.95
CA MET A 281 2.26 15.21 -16.16
C MET A 281 3.04 16.33 -16.82
N THR A 282 2.35 17.10 -17.68
CA THR A 282 2.88 18.39 -18.17
C THR A 282 2.71 19.47 -17.12
N ASP A 283 3.37 20.63 -17.32
CA ASP A 283 3.22 21.77 -16.40
C ASP A 283 1.78 22.33 -16.42
N GLU A 284 1.11 22.28 -17.57
CA GLU A 284 -0.29 22.70 -17.69
C GLU A 284 -1.23 21.77 -16.90
N GLU A 285 -1.01 20.46 -16.99
CA GLU A 285 -1.76 19.46 -16.21
C GLU A 285 -1.50 19.64 -14.70
N GLU A 286 -0.25 19.92 -14.30
CA GLU A 286 0.12 20.20 -12.90
C GLU A 286 -0.61 21.43 -12.37
N GLN A 287 -0.64 22.54 -13.15
CA GLN A 287 -1.35 23.77 -12.77
C GLN A 287 -2.87 23.57 -12.71
N ALA A 288 -3.44 22.79 -13.62
CA ALA A 288 -4.86 22.47 -13.59
C ALA A 288 -5.21 21.65 -12.32
N MET A 289 -4.44 20.60 -12.02
CA MET A 289 -4.62 19.79 -10.82
C MET A 289 -4.47 20.64 -9.54
N LYS A 290 -3.50 21.55 -9.50
CA LYS A 290 -3.31 22.46 -8.35
C LYS A 290 -4.57 23.28 -8.08
N LYS A 291 -5.20 23.84 -9.11
CA LYS A 291 -6.45 24.62 -8.97
C LYS A 291 -7.62 23.76 -8.46
N GLU A 292 -7.74 22.51 -8.92
CA GLU A 292 -8.76 21.59 -8.42
C GLU A 292 -8.52 21.27 -6.93
N LEU A 293 -7.27 21.05 -6.51
CA LEU A 293 -6.90 20.82 -5.12
C LEU A 293 -7.13 22.05 -4.23
N GLU A 294 -6.82 23.25 -4.73
CA GLU A 294 -7.12 24.53 -4.04
C GLU A 294 -8.62 24.72 -3.82
N ALA A 295 -9.45 24.36 -4.82
CA ALA A 295 -10.91 24.48 -4.74
C ALA A 295 -11.54 23.63 -3.62
N ILE A 296 -10.90 22.54 -3.21
CA ILE A 296 -11.33 21.66 -2.11
C ILE A 296 -10.55 21.93 -0.80
N ASN A 297 -9.77 23.01 -0.71
CA ASN A 297 -8.92 23.36 0.43
C ASN A 297 -7.92 22.26 0.82
N PHE A 298 -7.41 21.50 -0.15
CA PHE A 298 -6.52 20.37 0.10
C PHE A 298 -5.25 20.77 0.86
N PHE A 299 -4.58 21.86 0.48
CA PHE A 299 -3.29 22.27 1.06
C PHE A 299 -3.36 22.67 2.54
N GLU A 300 -4.53 22.99 3.05
CA GLU A 300 -4.76 23.29 4.48
C GLU A 300 -4.91 21.99 5.30
N ARG A 301 -5.30 20.91 4.64
CA ARG A 301 -5.69 19.63 5.26
C ARG A 301 -4.67 18.50 5.06
N CYS A 302 -3.83 18.59 4.03
CA CYS A 302 -2.87 17.56 3.64
C CYS A 302 -1.85 17.23 4.76
N ASN A 303 -1.03 16.21 4.51
CA ASN A 303 0.06 15.84 5.40
C ASN A 303 1.00 17.03 5.68
N GLN A 304 1.51 17.09 6.89
CA GLN A 304 2.43 18.15 7.34
C GLN A 304 3.88 17.61 7.39
N PHE A 305 4.84 18.39 6.91
CA PHE A 305 6.28 18.10 6.96
C PHE A 305 6.94 18.48 8.28
#